data_c3fcde94182d0fe41d564d95f5018de2
#
_entry.id   c3fcde94182d0fe41d564d95f5018de2
#
_cell.length_a   1.000
_cell.length_b   1.000
_cell.length_c   1.000
_cell.angle_alpha   90.00
_cell.angle_beta   90.00
_cell.angle_gamma   90.00
#
_symmetry.space_group_name_H-M   'P 1'
#
loop_
_entity.id
_entity.type
_entity.pdbx_description
1 polymer ?
#
loop_
_entity_poly.entity_id
_entity_poly.type
_entity_poly.pdbx_seq_one_letter_code
_entity_poly.pdbx_strand_id
1 'polypeptide(L)'
;MSKERTGERKVEIQVASDSPVSLAQLEGKDVVVFDDMVRTGSTIVKCCQALKQGKPRRVLFCVSHFYSSEEGRENMAAGVIDEILTLNTLPTILNRDTQGRLRKKMVVLKIEKWISRHLRSYFGHPSGALAENFYAVDMSSKNPRWKGARG
;
A
#
# COMPACT_ATOMS: atom_id res chain seq x y z
N MET A 1 13.16 -3.33 -9.42
CA MET A 1 12.52 -3.55 -10.73
C MET A 1 12.86 -2.38 -11.64
N SER A 2 13.23 -2.63 -12.87
CA SER A 2 13.45 -1.58 -13.86
C SER A 2 12.16 -1.25 -14.60
N LYS A 3 12.02 0.01 -15.04
CA LYS A 3 10.87 0.51 -15.79
C LYS A 3 11.38 1.11 -17.08
N GLU A 4 11.06 0.48 -18.20
CA GLU A 4 11.32 1.02 -19.53
C GLU A 4 10.03 1.61 -20.13
N ARG A 5 10.12 2.81 -20.71
CA ARG A 5 9.03 3.45 -21.43
C ARG A 5 9.26 3.27 -22.93
N THR A 6 8.51 2.39 -23.53
CA THR A 6 8.48 2.18 -24.97
C THR A 6 7.24 2.86 -25.57
N GLY A 7 7.37 4.12 -26.01
CA GLY A 7 6.26 4.89 -26.59
C GLY A 7 5.29 5.49 -25.57
N GLU A 8 4.38 6.33 -26.01
CA GLU A 8 3.53 7.17 -25.14
C GLU A 8 2.55 6.44 -24.20
N ARG A 9 2.36 5.13 -24.31
CA ARG A 9 1.36 4.38 -23.51
C ARG A 9 1.76 2.97 -23.06
N LYS A 10 2.93 2.45 -23.40
CA LYS A 10 3.31 1.08 -23.03
C LYS A 10 4.44 1.10 -21.99
N VAL A 11 4.12 0.68 -20.77
CA VAL A 11 5.10 0.48 -19.71
C VAL A 11 5.34 -1.01 -19.57
N GLU A 12 6.57 -1.44 -19.81
CA GLU A 12 7.01 -2.80 -19.55
C GLU A 12 7.78 -2.83 -18.23
N ILE A 13 7.44 -3.78 -17.37
CA ILE A 13 8.05 -3.92 -16.05
C ILE A 13 8.72 -5.29 -16.02
N GLN A 14 10.02 -5.28 -15.86
CA GLN A 14 10.84 -6.48 -15.74
C GLN A 14 11.66 -6.42 -14.46
N VAL A 15 12.03 -7.59 -13.94
CA VAL A 15 13.01 -7.66 -12.84
C VAL A 15 14.35 -7.21 -13.40
N ALA A 16 14.98 -6.24 -12.76
CA ALA A 16 16.29 -5.76 -13.20
C ALA A 16 17.30 -6.92 -13.18
N SER A 17 18.16 -6.97 -14.19
CA SER A 17 19.16 -8.02 -14.32
C SER A 17 20.17 -8.07 -13.15
N ASP A 18 20.36 -6.93 -12.49
CA ASP A 18 21.20 -6.74 -11.31
C ASP A 18 20.43 -6.88 -9.97
N SER A 19 19.17 -7.31 -10.04
CA SER A 19 18.38 -7.51 -8.82
C SER A 19 19.01 -8.62 -7.97
N PRO A 20 19.22 -8.38 -6.66
CA PRO A 20 19.74 -9.39 -5.75
C PRO A 20 18.75 -10.54 -5.48
N VAL A 21 17.50 -10.38 -5.92
CA VAL A 21 16.42 -11.35 -5.71
C VAL A 21 15.84 -11.78 -7.05
N SER A 22 15.82 -13.07 -7.30
CA SER A 22 15.17 -13.66 -8.47
C SER A 22 13.69 -13.96 -8.17
N LEU A 23 12.86 -14.10 -9.21
CA LEU A 23 11.46 -14.48 -9.05
C LEU A 23 11.29 -15.84 -8.36
N ALA A 24 12.20 -16.80 -8.60
CA ALA A 24 12.15 -18.11 -7.98
C ALA A 24 12.26 -18.07 -6.45
N GLN A 25 12.96 -17.07 -5.91
CA GLN A 25 13.10 -16.89 -4.45
C GLN A 25 11.82 -16.36 -3.77
N LEU A 26 10.82 -15.94 -4.55
CA LEU A 26 9.55 -15.42 -4.02
C LEU A 26 8.56 -16.53 -3.66
N GLU A 27 8.81 -17.77 -4.09
CA GLU A 27 7.87 -18.87 -3.88
C GLU A 27 7.51 -19.04 -2.40
N GLY A 28 6.21 -19.02 -2.11
CA GLY A 28 5.66 -19.14 -0.76
C GLY A 28 5.91 -17.95 0.17
N LYS A 29 6.60 -16.88 -0.28
CA LYS A 29 6.91 -15.70 0.53
C LYS A 29 5.80 -14.66 0.47
N ASP A 30 5.70 -13.83 1.51
CA ASP A 30 4.96 -12.59 1.45
C ASP A 30 5.86 -11.52 0.84
N VAL A 31 5.37 -10.91 -0.23
CA VAL A 31 6.09 -9.85 -0.94
C VAL A 31 5.42 -8.52 -0.66
N VAL A 32 6.21 -7.56 -0.22
CA VAL A 32 5.74 -6.19 0.05
C VAL A 32 6.31 -5.26 -1.01
N VAL A 33 5.43 -4.53 -1.66
CA VAL A 33 5.78 -3.50 -2.65
C VAL A 33 5.49 -2.14 -2.05
N PHE A 34 6.48 -1.24 -2.08
CA PHE A 34 6.34 0.13 -1.58
C PHE A 34 6.32 1.12 -2.72
N ASP A 35 5.47 2.13 -2.59
CA ASP A 35 5.44 3.28 -3.49
C ASP A 35 5.07 4.54 -2.69
N ASP A 36 5.39 5.72 -3.21
CA ASP A 36 5.03 6.99 -2.60
C ASP A 36 3.58 7.38 -2.91
N MET A 37 3.14 7.18 -4.15
CA MET A 37 1.82 7.59 -4.62
C MET A 37 1.26 6.64 -5.68
N VAL A 38 -0.04 6.35 -5.57
CA VAL A 38 -0.79 5.67 -6.63
C VAL A 38 -1.90 6.57 -7.18
N ARG A 39 -1.99 6.62 -8.51
CA ARG A 39 -3.04 7.37 -9.22
C ARG A 39 -3.93 6.45 -10.07
N THR A 40 -3.42 5.92 -11.19
CA THR A 40 -4.17 5.00 -12.06
C THR A 40 -3.98 3.53 -11.70
N GLY A 41 -2.97 3.22 -10.90
CA GLY A 41 -2.66 1.86 -10.50
C GLY A 41 -2.06 0.97 -11.60
N SER A 42 -1.97 1.44 -12.85
CA SER A 42 -1.50 0.61 -13.97
C SER A 42 -0.07 0.10 -13.77
N THR A 43 0.82 0.92 -13.25
CA THR A 43 2.21 0.54 -12.97
C THR A 43 2.28 -0.52 -11.86
N ILE A 44 1.58 -0.28 -10.76
CA ILE A 44 1.60 -1.22 -9.62
C ILE A 44 0.96 -2.55 -9.97
N VAL A 45 -0.14 -2.55 -10.74
CA VAL A 45 -0.80 -3.79 -11.17
C VAL A 45 0.14 -4.62 -12.04
N LYS A 46 0.83 -4.02 -13.01
CA LYS A 46 1.83 -4.71 -13.84
C LYS A 46 3.00 -5.24 -13.00
N CYS A 47 3.48 -4.45 -12.06
CA CYS A 47 4.51 -4.88 -11.12
C CYS A 47 4.07 -6.13 -10.34
N CYS A 48 2.88 -6.10 -9.76
CA CYS A 48 2.34 -7.22 -9.01
C CYS A 48 2.08 -8.45 -9.90
N GLN A 49 1.67 -8.26 -11.16
CA GLN A 49 1.53 -9.34 -12.13
C GLN A 49 2.87 -10.04 -12.40
N ALA A 50 3.94 -9.26 -12.59
CA ALA A 50 5.28 -9.81 -12.76
C ALA A 50 5.74 -10.59 -11.51
N LEU A 51 5.50 -10.05 -10.31
CA LEU A 51 5.84 -10.71 -9.05
C LEU A 51 5.06 -12.02 -8.84
N LYS A 52 3.79 -12.08 -9.27
CA LYS A 52 2.97 -13.32 -9.17
C LYS A 52 3.54 -14.49 -9.98
N GLN A 53 4.39 -14.25 -10.98
CA GLN A 53 5.09 -15.31 -11.71
C GLN A 53 6.03 -16.11 -10.79
N GLY A 54 6.57 -15.47 -9.75
CA GLY A 54 7.38 -16.13 -8.72
C GLY A 54 6.57 -16.90 -7.68
N LYS A 55 5.26 -17.07 -7.84
CA LYS A 55 4.34 -17.79 -6.95
C LYS A 55 4.44 -17.37 -5.47
N PRO A 56 4.45 -16.07 -5.15
CA PRO A 56 4.44 -15.64 -3.77
C PRO A 56 3.15 -16.08 -3.06
N ARG A 57 3.21 -16.26 -1.75
CA ARG A 57 2.03 -16.54 -0.93
C ARG A 57 1.06 -15.36 -0.97
N ARG A 58 1.56 -14.14 -0.79
CA ARG A 58 0.79 -12.90 -0.88
C ARG A 58 1.64 -11.79 -1.49
N VAL A 59 0.96 -10.85 -2.14
CA VAL A 59 1.53 -9.57 -2.58
C VAL A 59 0.79 -8.45 -1.85
N LEU A 60 1.51 -7.73 -1.00
CA LEU A 60 1.02 -6.58 -0.26
C LEU A 60 1.54 -5.30 -0.90
N PHE A 61 0.66 -4.33 -1.06
CA PHE A 61 1.02 -3.02 -1.60
C PHE A 61 0.92 -1.95 -0.51
N CYS A 62 2.03 -1.32 -0.19
CA CYS A 62 2.13 -0.25 0.78
C CYS A 62 2.35 1.08 0.05
N VAL A 63 1.49 2.06 0.27
CA VAL A 63 1.57 3.35 -0.40
C VAL A 63 1.23 4.50 0.55
N SER A 64 2.01 5.58 0.48
CA SER A 64 1.78 6.75 1.34
C SER A 64 0.57 7.55 0.90
N HIS A 65 0.47 7.86 -0.39
CA HIS A 65 -0.57 8.73 -0.96
C HIS A 65 -1.47 7.95 -1.92
N PHE A 66 -2.63 7.54 -1.42
CA PHE A 66 -3.57 6.79 -2.25
C PHE A 66 -4.55 7.76 -2.94
N TYR A 67 -4.14 8.29 -4.08
CA TYR A 67 -5.01 9.07 -4.95
C TYR A 67 -5.30 8.27 -6.21
N SER A 68 -6.37 7.50 -6.21
CA SER A 68 -6.74 6.69 -7.37
C SER A 68 -8.00 7.21 -8.05
N SER A 69 -7.96 7.22 -9.37
CA SER A 69 -9.16 7.35 -10.19
C SER A 69 -10.09 6.15 -10.02
N GLU A 70 -11.31 6.25 -10.49
CA GLU A 70 -12.24 5.11 -10.51
C GLU A 70 -11.64 3.93 -11.29
N GLU A 71 -11.11 4.18 -12.48
CA GLU A 71 -10.37 3.20 -13.27
C GLU A 71 -9.22 2.57 -12.48
N GLY A 72 -8.45 3.38 -11.75
CA GLY A 72 -7.36 2.89 -10.91
C GLY A 72 -7.83 1.93 -9.82
N ARG A 73 -8.98 2.24 -9.20
CA ARG A 73 -9.58 1.36 -8.20
C ARG A 73 -10.04 0.04 -8.78
N GLU A 74 -10.64 0.06 -9.96
CA GLU A 74 -11.06 -1.15 -10.67
C GLU A 74 -9.86 -2.00 -11.05
N ASN A 75 -8.81 -1.40 -11.62
CA ASN A 75 -7.57 -2.10 -11.95
C ASN A 75 -6.95 -2.79 -10.73
N MET A 76 -6.86 -2.07 -9.60
CA MET A 76 -6.29 -2.63 -8.37
C MET A 76 -7.22 -3.61 -7.65
N ALA A 77 -8.52 -3.62 -7.97
CA ALA A 77 -9.44 -4.61 -7.46
C ALA A 77 -9.14 -6.02 -7.98
N ALA A 78 -8.44 -6.13 -9.10
CA ALA A 78 -7.98 -7.41 -9.64
C ALA A 78 -7.16 -8.21 -8.60
N GLY A 79 -7.19 -9.54 -8.73
CA GLY A 79 -6.66 -10.46 -7.73
C GLY A 79 -5.13 -10.52 -7.58
N VAL A 80 -4.38 -9.65 -8.28
CA VAL A 80 -2.91 -9.63 -8.23
C VAL A 80 -2.35 -8.96 -6.98
N ILE A 81 -3.14 -8.12 -6.30
CA ILE A 81 -2.81 -7.49 -5.02
C ILE A 81 -3.70 -8.11 -3.95
N ASP A 82 -3.09 -8.72 -2.95
CA ASP A 82 -3.85 -9.40 -1.89
C ASP A 82 -4.29 -8.43 -0.79
N GLU A 83 -3.46 -7.44 -0.48
CA GLU A 83 -3.75 -6.43 0.54
C GLU A 83 -3.09 -5.08 0.20
N ILE A 84 -3.78 -3.99 0.53
CA ILE A 84 -3.31 -2.62 0.35
C ILE A 84 -3.21 -1.96 1.72
N LEU A 85 -2.03 -1.44 2.06
CA LEU A 85 -1.82 -0.59 3.22
C LEU A 85 -1.57 0.84 2.75
N THR A 86 -2.32 1.79 3.28
CA THR A 86 -2.14 3.20 2.93
C THR A 86 -2.32 4.10 4.14
N LEU A 87 -1.83 5.33 4.01
CA LEU A 87 -1.98 6.36 5.03
C LEU A 87 -3.19 7.25 4.72
N ASN A 88 -3.73 7.91 5.74
CA ASN A 88 -4.81 8.88 5.58
C ASN A 88 -4.31 10.28 5.20
N THR A 89 -3.31 10.35 4.35
CA THR A 89 -2.73 11.62 3.87
C THR A 89 -3.67 12.39 2.94
N LEU A 90 -4.65 11.70 2.36
CA LEU A 90 -5.70 12.29 1.53
C LEU A 90 -7.07 12.05 2.18
N PRO A 91 -7.88 13.09 2.42
CA PRO A 91 -9.15 12.96 3.14
C PRO A 91 -10.13 11.98 2.49
N THR A 92 -10.11 11.90 1.16
CA THR A 92 -11.00 11.04 0.38
C THR A 92 -10.82 9.55 0.64
N ILE A 93 -9.64 9.13 1.13
CA ILE A 93 -9.37 7.72 1.37
C ILE A 93 -10.24 7.12 2.49
N LEU A 94 -10.74 7.93 3.40
CA LEU A 94 -11.61 7.52 4.48
C LEU A 94 -13.07 7.36 4.04
N ASN A 95 -13.43 7.85 2.85
CA ASN A 95 -14.78 7.72 2.31
C ASN A 95 -15.00 6.31 1.76
N ARG A 96 -16.01 5.62 2.28
CA ARG A 96 -16.36 4.24 1.89
C ARG A 96 -16.75 4.11 0.42
N ASP A 97 -17.48 5.08 -0.09
CA ASP A 97 -17.92 5.06 -1.49
C ASP A 97 -16.72 5.26 -2.41
N THR A 98 -15.81 6.13 -2.03
CA THR A 98 -14.55 6.34 -2.74
C THR A 98 -13.66 5.10 -2.71
N GLN A 99 -13.62 4.35 -1.61
CA GLN A 99 -12.85 3.10 -1.53
C GLN A 99 -13.44 1.98 -2.41
N GLY A 100 -14.76 1.98 -2.61
CA GLY A 100 -15.44 0.99 -3.42
C GLY A 100 -15.12 -0.45 -3.01
N ARG A 101 -14.85 -1.31 -3.99
CA ARG A 101 -14.52 -2.73 -3.77
C ARG A 101 -13.17 -2.93 -3.09
N LEU A 102 -12.24 -1.98 -3.19
CA LEU A 102 -10.91 -2.08 -2.58
C LEU A 102 -10.96 -2.16 -1.05
N ARG A 103 -11.99 -1.60 -0.41
CA ARG A 103 -12.12 -1.62 1.05
C ARG A 103 -12.03 -3.04 1.66
N LYS A 104 -12.33 -4.09 0.88
CA LYS A 104 -12.25 -5.47 1.34
C LYS A 104 -10.82 -5.95 1.59
N LYS A 105 -9.85 -5.30 0.96
CA LYS A 105 -8.42 -5.61 1.06
C LYS A 105 -7.55 -4.40 1.41
N MET A 106 -8.17 -3.28 1.82
CA MET A 106 -7.48 -2.05 2.17
C MET A 106 -7.46 -1.83 3.67
N VAL A 107 -6.30 -1.47 4.19
CA VAL A 107 -6.08 -1.01 5.55
C VAL A 107 -5.58 0.42 5.48
N VAL A 108 -6.28 1.34 6.13
CA VAL A 108 -5.88 2.75 6.22
C VAL A 108 -5.30 3.02 7.60
N LEU A 109 -4.07 3.48 7.66
CA LEU A 109 -3.38 3.84 8.88
C LEU A 109 -3.47 5.35 9.09
N LYS A 110 -3.98 5.76 10.25
CA LYS A 110 -4.08 7.16 10.65
C LYS A 110 -2.78 7.59 11.32
N ILE A 111 -2.11 8.57 10.76
CA ILE A 111 -0.76 8.98 11.16
C ILE A 111 -0.71 10.24 12.02
N GLU A 112 -1.85 10.85 12.38
CA GLU A 112 -1.91 12.12 13.10
C GLU A 112 -1.16 12.06 14.44
N LYS A 113 -1.33 10.98 15.19
CA LYS A 113 -0.65 10.78 16.48
C LYS A 113 0.86 10.68 16.31
N TRP A 114 1.30 9.99 15.27
CA TRP A 114 2.71 9.84 14.93
C TRP A 114 3.33 11.19 14.59
N ILE A 115 2.68 11.97 13.70
CA ILE A 115 3.11 13.32 13.33
C ILE A 115 3.16 14.23 14.57
N SER A 116 2.08 14.25 15.36
CA SER A 116 2.00 15.06 16.58
C SER A 116 3.14 14.77 17.54
N ARG A 117 3.49 13.50 17.74
CA ARG A 117 4.59 13.10 18.60
C ARG A 117 5.94 13.63 18.09
N HIS A 118 6.21 13.48 16.79
CA HIS A 118 7.45 13.96 16.20
C HIS A 118 7.57 15.47 16.28
N LEU A 119 6.51 16.21 16.00
CA LEU A 119 6.49 17.66 16.12
C LEU A 119 6.71 18.12 17.57
N ARG A 120 6.06 17.48 18.54
CA ARG A 120 6.28 17.79 19.96
C ARG A 120 7.72 17.57 20.37
N SER A 121 8.33 16.47 19.97
CA SER A 121 9.74 16.18 20.22
C SER A 121 10.64 17.25 19.57
N TYR A 122 10.37 17.61 18.34
CA TYR A 122 11.14 18.62 17.61
C TYR A 122 11.08 19.99 18.29
N PHE A 123 9.93 20.39 18.82
CA PHE A 123 9.75 21.66 19.51
C PHE A 123 10.09 21.59 21.02
N GLY A 124 10.71 20.52 21.49
CA GLY A 124 11.13 20.39 22.89
C GLY A 124 9.99 20.26 23.89
N HIS A 125 8.77 19.96 23.45
CA HIS A 125 7.65 19.71 24.36
C HIS A 125 7.73 18.27 24.93
N PRO A 126 7.47 18.10 26.24
CA PRO A 126 7.47 16.77 26.84
C PRO A 126 6.48 15.87 26.09
N SER A 127 7.00 14.77 25.58
CA SER A 127 6.17 13.69 25.04
C SER A 127 5.51 13.06 26.26
N GLY A 128 4.32 13.50 26.64
CA GLY A 128 3.51 12.75 27.60
C GLY A 128 3.43 11.29 27.12
N ALA A 129 3.22 10.34 28.04
CA ALA A 129 3.02 8.94 27.73
C ALA A 129 1.91 8.80 26.67
N LEU A 130 2.26 8.95 25.40
CA LEU A 130 1.38 8.62 24.30
C LEU A 130 1.36 7.10 24.28
N ALA A 131 0.16 6.53 24.32
CA ALA A 131 -0.05 5.11 24.17
C ALA A 131 0.89 4.52 23.09
N GLU A 132 1.38 3.33 23.31
CA GLU A 132 2.38 2.63 22.50
C GLU A 132 2.05 2.57 21.00
N ASN A 133 0.80 2.74 20.62
CA ASN A 133 0.34 2.73 19.24
C ASN A 133 0.49 4.10 18.58
N PHE A 134 1.49 4.23 17.73
CA PHE A 134 1.79 5.46 16.95
C PHE A 134 0.76 5.76 15.85
N TYR A 135 -0.05 4.81 15.50
CA TYR A 135 -1.05 4.92 14.46
C TYR A 135 -2.36 4.29 14.93
N ALA A 136 -3.45 4.74 14.34
CA ALA A 136 -4.74 4.09 14.49
C ALA A 136 -5.16 3.51 13.14
N VAL A 137 -5.71 2.32 13.15
CA VAL A 137 -6.30 1.72 11.95
C VAL A 137 -7.70 2.28 11.77
N ASP A 138 -8.02 2.70 10.55
CA ASP A 138 -9.37 3.06 10.22
C ASP A 138 -10.21 1.81 9.97
N MET A 139 -10.95 1.42 10.99
CA MET A 139 -11.86 0.27 10.93
C MET A 139 -13.16 0.56 10.17
N SER A 140 -13.37 1.79 9.69
CA SER A 140 -14.56 2.12 8.91
C SER A 140 -14.65 1.35 7.60
N SER A 141 -13.50 0.94 7.07
CA SER A 141 -13.43 0.07 5.89
C SER A 141 -14.01 -1.32 6.12
N LYS A 142 -14.19 -1.74 7.39
CA LYS A 142 -14.64 -3.09 7.76
C LYS A 142 -13.87 -4.19 7.03
N ASN A 143 -12.55 -4.06 6.94
CA ASN A 143 -11.75 -5.14 6.39
C ASN A 143 -11.91 -6.37 7.30
N PRO A 144 -12.59 -7.44 6.84
CA PRO A 144 -12.87 -8.62 7.68
C PRO A 144 -11.60 -9.40 8.05
N ARG A 145 -10.49 -9.14 7.36
CA ARG A 145 -9.19 -9.78 7.62
C ARG A 145 -8.43 -9.07 8.73
N TRP A 146 -8.74 -7.80 8.99
CA TRP A 146 -8.10 -7.06 10.05
C TRP A 146 -8.76 -7.40 11.39
N LYS A 147 -8.09 -8.18 12.20
CA LYS A 147 -8.57 -8.58 13.55
C LYS A 147 -8.10 -7.64 14.67
N GLY A 148 -7.48 -6.52 14.30
CA GLY A 148 -6.83 -5.62 15.27
C GLY A 148 -5.46 -6.15 15.71
N ALA A 149 -4.61 -5.24 16.20
CA ALA A 149 -3.49 -5.66 17.03
C ALA A 149 -4.11 -6.17 18.35
N ARG A 150 -3.95 -7.43 18.64
CA ARG A 150 -4.26 -7.94 19.99
C ARG A 150 -3.20 -7.31 20.90
N GLY A 151 -3.65 -6.39 21.73
CA GLY A 151 -2.84 -5.88 22.83
C GLY A 151 -2.49 -6.99 23.81
#